data_2264fad0aa01b6650f69b7e7382419aa
#
_entry.id   2264fad0aa01b6650f69b7e7382419aa
#
_cell.length_a   1.000
_cell.length_b   1.000
_cell.length_c   1.000
_cell.angle_alpha   90.00
_cell.angle_beta   90.00
_cell.angle_gamma   90.00
#
_symmetry.space_group_name_H-M   'P 1'
#
loop_
_entity.id
_entity.type
_entity.pdbx_description
1 polymer ?
#
loop_
_entity_poly.entity_id
_entity_poly.type
_entity_poly.pdbx_seq_one_letter_code
_entity_poly.pdbx_strand_id
1 'polypeptide(L)'
;MFSFGVVLALGFLMIVSTVAATALQVAFARLPSLLPAATEIITLALYAQAFAFLYRYLPDRPVAWRQALLGGLVTAGLFGLGRYAIGLYIAAAAPGSAYGSMGTLVIMVVWIYYASVIFLAGALLTAVVAERLRARRDAGPAPGG
;
A
#
# COMPACT_ATOMS: atom_id res chain seq x y z
N MET A 1 -18.89 13.63 8.38
CA MET A 1 -17.80 14.34 9.07
C MET A 1 -16.56 13.48 9.32
N PHE A 2 -16.71 12.23 9.71
CA PHE A 2 -15.55 11.34 9.91
C PHE A 2 -14.71 11.09 8.64
N SER A 3 -15.34 10.99 7.46
CA SER A 3 -14.65 10.77 6.19
C SER A 3 -13.70 11.91 5.79
N PHE A 4 -14.04 13.15 6.10
CA PHE A 4 -13.19 14.30 5.76
C PHE A 4 -11.93 14.35 6.64
N GLY A 5 -12.06 14.01 7.93
CA GLY A 5 -10.93 13.89 8.84
C GLY A 5 -9.96 12.76 8.43
N VAL A 6 -10.50 11.63 7.98
CA VAL A 6 -9.68 10.49 7.49
C VAL A 6 -8.92 10.87 6.21
N VAL A 7 -9.57 11.54 5.26
CA VAL A 7 -8.92 12.00 4.03
C VAL A 7 -7.82 13.03 4.32
N LEU A 8 -8.08 13.98 5.22
CA LEU A 8 -7.07 14.95 5.67
C LEU A 8 -5.89 14.27 6.38
N ALA A 9 -6.17 13.31 7.27
CA ALA A 9 -5.14 12.57 7.99
C ALA A 9 -4.29 11.72 7.04
N LEU A 10 -4.91 11.07 6.05
CA LEU A 10 -4.19 10.31 5.01
C LEU A 10 -3.37 11.22 4.10
N GLY A 11 -3.92 12.36 3.68
CA GLY A 11 -3.20 13.37 2.90
C GLY A 11 -2.00 13.93 3.67
N PHE A 12 -2.18 14.27 4.93
CA PHE A 12 -1.11 14.74 5.80
C PHE A 12 -0.04 13.66 6.00
N LEU A 13 -0.45 12.41 6.25
CA LEU A 13 0.47 11.28 6.39
C LEU A 13 1.28 11.04 5.11
N MET A 14 0.64 11.15 3.93
CA MET A 14 1.32 11.03 2.64
C MET A 14 2.35 12.13 2.42
N ILE A 15 2.01 13.38 2.75
CA ILE A 15 2.94 14.51 2.64
C ILE A 15 4.12 14.32 3.59
N VAL A 16 3.86 14.00 4.87
CA VAL A 16 4.90 13.77 5.87
C VAL A 16 5.80 12.59 5.47
N SER A 17 5.21 11.50 4.96
CA SER A 17 5.95 10.35 4.46
C SER A 17 6.85 10.70 3.28
N THR A 18 6.36 11.50 2.34
CA THR A 18 7.13 11.92 1.17
C THR A 18 8.30 12.84 1.58
N VAL A 19 8.05 13.78 2.48
CA VAL A 19 9.09 14.68 3.02
C VAL A 19 10.13 13.89 3.80
N ALA A 20 9.72 12.96 4.65
CA ALA A 20 10.62 12.10 5.42
C ALA A 20 11.47 11.21 4.50
N ALA A 21 10.88 10.59 3.48
CA ALA A 21 11.60 9.79 2.50
C ALA A 21 12.63 10.62 1.72
N THR A 22 12.26 11.84 1.30
CA THR A 22 13.17 12.75 0.61
C THR A 22 14.32 13.21 1.52
N ALA A 23 14.04 13.54 2.78
CA ALA A 23 15.05 13.92 3.77
C ALA A 23 16.03 12.77 4.03
N LEU A 24 15.54 11.53 4.12
CA LEU A 24 16.39 10.36 4.26
C LEU A 24 17.27 10.14 3.01
N GLN A 25 16.72 10.30 1.82
CA GLN A 25 17.50 10.22 0.56
C GLN A 25 18.65 11.21 0.55
N VAL A 26 18.40 12.45 0.94
CA VAL A 26 19.44 13.48 1.02
C VAL A 26 20.48 13.16 2.10
N ALA A 27 20.04 12.67 3.26
CA ALA A 27 20.94 12.30 4.35
C ALA A 27 21.86 11.12 3.99
N PHE A 28 21.35 10.14 3.24
CA PHE A 28 22.10 8.96 2.79
C PHE A 28 22.78 9.12 1.43
N ALA A 29 22.70 10.27 0.78
CA ALA A 29 23.33 10.54 -0.52
C ALA A 29 24.85 10.30 -0.58
N ARG A 30 25.48 10.09 0.58
CA ARG A 30 26.92 9.76 0.71
C ARG A 30 27.24 8.27 0.55
N LEU A 31 26.25 7.39 0.40
CA LEU A 31 26.42 5.95 0.25
C LEU A 31 25.75 5.47 -1.05
N PRO A 32 26.40 5.68 -2.21
CA PRO A 32 25.72 5.53 -3.52
C PRO A 32 25.32 4.09 -3.87
N SER A 33 25.90 3.08 -3.27
CA SER A 33 25.62 1.67 -3.62
C SER A 33 24.41 1.07 -2.93
N LEU A 34 24.04 1.59 -1.75
CA LEU A 34 22.92 1.05 -0.96
C LEU A 34 21.66 1.92 -1.02
N LEU A 35 21.78 3.12 -1.57
CA LEU A 35 20.71 4.12 -1.64
C LEU A 35 19.44 3.64 -2.33
N PRO A 36 19.49 3.07 -3.55
CA PRO A 36 18.27 2.69 -4.25
C PRO A 36 17.50 1.59 -3.50
N ALA A 37 18.21 0.60 -2.94
CA ALA A 37 17.58 -0.48 -2.18
C ALA A 37 16.98 0.03 -0.85
N ALA A 38 17.68 0.89 -0.13
CA ALA A 38 17.18 1.47 1.11
C ALA A 38 15.93 2.34 0.87
N THR A 39 15.93 3.14 -0.18
CA THR A 39 14.78 3.96 -0.58
C THR A 39 13.56 3.11 -0.91
N GLU A 40 13.75 2.04 -1.65
CA GLU A 40 12.66 1.13 -2.03
C GLU A 40 12.04 0.45 -0.81
N ILE A 41 12.87 -0.04 0.12
CA ILE A 41 12.42 -0.67 1.37
C ILE A 41 11.65 0.32 2.24
N ILE A 42 12.15 1.55 2.40
CA ILE A 42 11.49 2.59 3.19
C ILE A 42 10.16 2.98 2.55
N THR A 43 10.12 3.15 1.25
CA THR A 43 8.89 3.47 0.52
C THR A 43 7.85 2.36 0.67
N LEU A 44 8.27 1.11 0.54
CA LEU A 44 7.40 -0.05 0.74
C LEU A 44 6.87 -0.12 2.18
N ALA A 45 7.71 0.12 3.17
CA ALA A 45 7.32 0.17 4.59
C ALA A 45 6.32 1.29 4.87
N LEU A 46 6.49 2.46 4.27
CA LEU A 46 5.56 3.58 4.40
C LEU A 46 4.19 3.25 3.78
N TYR A 47 4.17 2.64 2.59
CA TYR A 47 2.92 2.17 1.99
C TYR A 47 2.25 1.08 2.83
N ALA A 48 3.02 0.09 3.31
CA ALA A 48 2.49 -0.96 4.18
C ALA A 48 1.86 -0.38 5.45
N GLN A 49 2.52 0.61 6.05
CA GLN A 49 2.02 1.30 7.23
C GLN A 49 0.74 2.09 6.94
N ALA A 50 0.70 2.82 5.83
CA ALA A 50 -0.49 3.59 5.41
C ALA A 50 -1.69 2.66 5.16
N PHE A 51 -1.50 1.56 4.43
CA PHE A 51 -2.54 0.56 4.20
C PHE A 51 -2.95 -0.17 5.48
N ALA A 52 -2.00 -0.47 6.37
CA ALA A 52 -2.31 -1.07 7.67
C ALA A 52 -3.18 -0.15 8.54
N PHE A 53 -2.90 1.14 8.57
CA PHE A 53 -3.75 2.13 9.23
C PHE A 53 -5.15 2.16 8.61
N LEU A 54 -5.23 2.19 7.29
CA LEU A 54 -6.49 2.23 6.57
C LEU A 54 -7.34 0.99 6.89
N TYR A 55 -6.75 -0.19 6.83
CA TYR A 55 -7.43 -1.46 7.13
C TYR A 55 -7.78 -1.64 8.61
N ARG A 56 -7.12 -0.93 9.50
CA ARG A 56 -7.44 -0.95 10.92
C ARG A 56 -8.60 -0.03 11.28
N TYR A 57 -8.66 1.15 10.67
CA TYR A 57 -9.60 2.21 11.05
C TYR A 57 -10.84 2.30 10.16
N LEU A 58 -10.77 1.74 8.93
CA LEU A 58 -11.87 1.77 7.99
C LEU A 58 -13.03 0.82 8.33
N PRO A 59 -12.78 -0.44 8.81
CA PRO A 59 -13.87 -1.33 9.21
C PRO A 59 -14.49 -0.88 10.54
N ASP A 60 -15.81 -1.05 10.68
CA ASP A 60 -16.56 -0.77 11.91
C ASP A 60 -16.11 -1.61 13.12
N ARG A 61 -15.35 -2.68 12.88
CA ARG A 61 -14.78 -3.52 13.93
C ARG A 61 -13.25 -3.47 13.90
N PRO A 62 -12.60 -3.15 15.03
CA PRO A 62 -11.16 -3.08 15.09
C PRO A 62 -10.51 -4.44 14.78
N VAL A 63 -9.69 -4.45 13.74
CA VAL A 63 -8.87 -5.60 13.35
C VAL A 63 -7.58 -5.58 14.16
N ALA A 64 -7.07 -6.75 14.54
CA ALA A 64 -5.81 -6.84 15.27
C ALA A 64 -4.66 -6.28 14.42
N TRP A 65 -3.74 -5.57 15.08
CA TRP A 65 -2.63 -4.86 14.41
C TRP A 65 -1.79 -5.76 13.49
N ARG A 66 -1.56 -7.01 13.90
CA ARG A 66 -0.82 -8.00 13.09
C ARG A 66 -1.52 -8.35 11.78
N GLN A 67 -2.85 -8.42 11.78
CA GLN A 67 -3.66 -8.75 10.61
C GLN A 67 -3.72 -7.58 9.63
N ALA A 68 -3.87 -6.35 10.17
CA ALA A 68 -3.83 -5.13 9.39
C ALA A 68 -2.45 -4.93 8.73
N LEU A 69 -1.36 -5.24 9.44
CA LEU A 69 -0.01 -5.20 8.89
C LEU A 69 0.22 -6.22 7.77
N LEU A 70 -0.27 -7.44 7.91
CA LEU A 70 -0.17 -8.46 6.85
C LEU A 70 -0.92 -8.02 5.59
N GLY A 71 -2.16 -7.56 5.74
CA GLY A 71 -2.93 -7.02 4.62
C GLY A 71 -2.26 -5.80 3.99
N GLY A 72 -1.77 -4.88 4.82
CA GLY A 72 -1.04 -3.70 4.37
C GLY A 72 0.25 -4.04 3.63
N LEU A 73 1.01 -5.02 4.10
CA LEU A 73 2.25 -5.46 3.46
C LEU A 73 1.99 -6.10 2.09
N VAL A 74 0.99 -6.97 2.00
CA VAL A 74 0.61 -7.58 0.72
C VAL A 74 0.14 -6.51 -0.27
N THR A 75 -0.70 -5.60 0.17
CA THR A 75 -1.20 -4.50 -0.66
C THR A 75 -0.07 -3.58 -1.11
N ALA A 76 0.85 -3.22 -0.22
CA ALA A 76 2.03 -2.41 -0.54
C ALA A 76 2.95 -3.11 -1.54
N GLY A 77 3.16 -4.42 -1.39
CA GLY A 77 3.94 -5.23 -2.32
C GLY A 77 3.33 -5.26 -3.73
N LEU A 78 2.02 -5.53 -3.82
CA LEU A 78 1.32 -5.49 -5.10
C LEU A 78 1.31 -4.08 -5.73
N PHE A 79 1.13 -3.05 -4.91
CA PHE A 79 1.16 -1.67 -5.36
C PHE A 79 2.55 -1.28 -5.90
N GLY A 80 3.61 -1.68 -5.21
CA GLY A 80 4.99 -1.50 -5.67
C GLY A 80 5.26 -2.22 -6.99
N LEU A 81 4.79 -3.46 -7.13
CA LEU A 81 4.90 -4.24 -8.36
C LEU A 81 4.18 -3.56 -9.54
N GLY A 82 2.96 -3.07 -9.32
CA GLY A 82 2.20 -2.32 -10.32
C GLY A 82 2.88 -1.03 -10.74
N ARG A 83 3.41 -0.28 -9.78
CA ARG A 83 4.20 0.93 -10.07
C ARG A 83 5.41 0.61 -10.93
N TYR A 84 6.12 -0.46 -10.63
CA TYR A 84 7.28 -0.91 -11.42
C TYR A 84 6.86 -1.32 -12.84
N ALA A 85 5.80 -2.10 -13.00
CA ALA A 85 5.28 -2.53 -14.29
C ALA A 85 4.87 -1.33 -15.18
N ILE A 86 4.19 -0.34 -14.60
CA ILE A 86 3.82 0.89 -15.32
C ILE A 86 5.05 1.72 -15.67
N GLY A 87 6.04 1.80 -14.78
CA GLY A 87 7.30 2.46 -15.06
C GLY A 87 8.04 1.84 -16.24
N LEU A 88 8.09 0.51 -16.32
CA LEU A 88 8.64 -0.21 -17.48
C LEU A 88 7.86 0.06 -18.77
N TYR A 89 6.52 0.07 -18.67
CA TYR A 89 5.68 0.38 -19.83
C TYR A 89 5.92 1.78 -20.36
N ILE A 90 5.99 2.78 -19.48
CA ILE A 90 6.28 4.17 -19.86
C ILE A 90 7.69 4.30 -20.48
N ALA A 91 8.67 3.58 -19.92
CA ALA A 91 10.03 3.58 -20.45
C ALA A 91 10.13 2.92 -21.84
N ALA A 92 9.33 1.88 -22.09
CA ALA A 92 9.27 1.18 -23.36
C ALA A 92 8.40 1.89 -24.42
N ALA A 93 7.34 2.59 -23.97
CA ALA A 93 6.52 3.42 -24.82
C ALA A 93 7.27 4.73 -25.09
N ALA A 94 8.13 4.75 -26.13
CA ALA A 94 8.97 5.89 -26.49
C ALA A 94 8.20 7.21 -26.42
N PRO A 95 8.75 8.24 -25.78
CA PRO A 95 8.18 9.58 -25.80
C PRO A 95 8.14 10.10 -27.24
N GLY A 96 6.97 10.15 -27.84
CA GLY A 96 6.75 10.51 -29.25
C GLY A 96 5.89 9.53 -30.03
N SER A 97 5.37 8.47 -29.41
CA SER A 97 4.42 7.58 -30.06
C SER A 97 3.15 8.33 -30.46
N ALA A 98 2.51 7.89 -31.54
CA ALA A 98 1.31 8.50 -32.13
C ALA A 98 0.11 8.69 -31.19
N TYR A 99 0.18 8.11 -29.99
CA TYR A 99 -0.88 8.18 -28.97
C TYR A 99 -0.76 9.37 -28.01
N GLY A 100 0.37 10.07 -27.93
CA GLY A 100 0.55 11.32 -27.18
C GLY A 100 -0.17 11.36 -25.82
N SER A 101 -0.97 12.41 -25.60
CA SER A 101 -1.75 12.62 -24.36
C SER A 101 -2.82 11.55 -24.12
N MET A 102 -3.35 10.90 -25.15
CA MET A 102 -4.33 9.80 -25.04
C MET A 102 -3.73 8.57 -24.36
N GLY A 103 -2.46 8.26 -24.60
CA GLY A 103 -1.75 7.18 -23.94
C GLY A 103 -1.67 7.40 -22.43
N THR A 104 -1.44 8.63 -21.99
CA THR A 104 -1.41 9.00 -20.57
C THR A 104 -2.76 8.79 -19.89
N LEU A 105 -3.86 9.13 -20.55
CA LEU A 105 -5.21 8.91 -20.02
C LEU A 105 -5.51 7.42 -19.85
N VAL A 106 -5.15 6.59 -20.82
CA VAL A 106 -5.32 5.13 -20.74
C VAL A 106 -4.54 4.56 -19.57
N ILE A 107 -3.27 4.95 -19.41
CA ILE A 107 -2.44 4.51 -18.28
C ILE A 107 -3.07 4.93 -16.95
N MET A 108 -3.58 6.15 -16.87
CA MET A 108 -4.23 6.66 -15.65
C MET A 108 -5.48 5.83 -15.28
N VAL A 109 -6.32 5.50 -16.26
CA VAL A 109 -7.51 4.67 -16.03
C VAL A 109 -7.11 3.26 -15.58
N VAL A 110 -6.14 2.65 -16.27
CA VAL A 110 -5.61 1.33 -15.89
C VAL A 110 -5.03 1.36 -14.49
N TRP A 111 -4.30 2.42 -14.13
CA TRP A 111 -3.73 2.59 -12.81
C TRP A 111 -4.80 2.70 -11.71
N ILE A 112 -5.83 3.51 -11.92
CA ILE A 112 -6.93 3.67 -10.97
C ILE A 112 -7.66 2.33 -10.77
N TYR A 113 -7.95 1.61 -11.87
CA TYR A 113 -8.56 0.29 -11.81
C TYR A 113 -7.69 -0.71 -11.03
N TYR A 114 -6.42 -0.78 -11.35
CA TYR A 114 -5.45 -1.67 -10.69
C TYR A 114 -5.33 -1.35 -9.19
N ALA A 115 -5.18 -0.08 -8.84
CA ALA A 115 -5.10 0.37 -7.45
C ALA A 115 -6.37 0.00 -6.66
N SER A 116 -7.54 0.15 -7.26
CA SER A 116 -8.82 -0.21 -6.66
C SER A 116 -8.93 -1.71 -6.40
N VAL A 117 -8.53 -2.54 -7.36
CA VAL A 117 -8.54 -4.00 -7.24
C VAL A 117 -7.60 -4.46 -6.13
N ILE A 118 -6.38 -3.91 -6.06
CA ILE A 118 -5.40 -4.24 -5.02
C ILE A 118 -5.92 -3.84 -3.65
N PHE A 119 -6.50 -2.66 -3.53
CA PHE A 119 -7.06 -2.15 -2.29
C PHE A 119 -8.17 -3.07 -1.76
N LEU A 120 -9.12 -3.44 -2.63
CA LEU A 120 -10.21 -4.36 -2.28
C LEU A 120 -9.69 -5.76 -1.93
N ALA A 121 -8.72 -6.27 -2.68
CA ALA A 121 -8.10 -7.57 -2.40
C ALA A 121 -7.38 -7.58 -1.04
N GLY A 122 -6.66 -6.51 -0.71
CA GLY A 122 -6.01 -6.36 0.59
C GLY A 122 -6.99 -6.25 1.75
N ALA A 123 -8.09 -5.52 1.57
CA ALA A 123 -9.16 -5.41 2.55
C ALA A 123 -9.83 -6.78 2.80
N LEU A 124 -10.14 -7.51 1.71
CA LEU A 124 -10.73 -8.84 1.77
C LEU A 124 -9.79 -9.84 2.46
N LEU A 125 -8.51 -9.84 2.10
CA LEU A 125 -7.49 -10.69 2.73
C LEU A 125 -7.42 -10.43 4.24
N THR A 126 -7.39 -9.17 4.64
CA THR A 126 -7.36 -8.76 6.06
C THR A 126 -8.59 -9.28 6.79
N ALA A 127 -9.78 -9.15 6.20
CA ALA A 127 -11.02 -9.64 6.78
C ALA A 127 -11.04 -11.17 6.93
N VAL A 128 -10.66 -11.91 5.88
CA VAL A 128 -10.62 -13.39 5.90
C VAL A 128 -9.61 -13.91 6.92
N VAL A 129 -8.44 -13.30 7.02
CA VAL A 129 -7.44 -13.69 8.02
C VAL A 129 -7.94 -13.42 9.44
N ALA A 130 -8.61 -12.29 9.66
CA ALA A 130 -9.22 -11.94 10.94
C ALA A 130 -10.29 -12.96 11.36
N GLU A 131 -11.14 -13.35 10.44
CA GLU A 131 -12.22 -14.30 10.68
C GLU A 131 -11.70 -15.73 10.98
N ARG A 132 -10.73 -16.20 10.20
CA ARG A 132 -10.10 -17.51 10.44
C ARG A 132 -9.39 -17.59 11.80
N LEU A 133 -8.76 -16.53 12.25
CA LEU A 133 -8.09 -16.49 13.54
C LEU A 133 -9.08 -16.41 14.71
N ARG A 134 -10.24 -15.77 14.52
CA ARG A 134 -11.34 -15.80 15.50
C ARG A 134 -11.91 -17.21 15.62
N ALA A 135 -12.27 -17.84 14.51
CA ALA A 135 -12.79 -19.21 14.49
C ALA A 135 -11.85 -20.22 15.17
N ARG A 136 -10.53 -20.06 15.00
CA ARG A 136 -9.54 -20.91 15.70
C ARG A 136 -9.47 -20.66 17.21
N ARG A 137 -9.74 -19.44 17.67
CA ARG A 137 -9.80 -19.13 19.11
C ARG A 137 -11.05 -19.71 19.76
N ASP A 138 -12.17 -19.65 19.04
CA ASP A 138 -13.46 -20.16 19.51
C ASP A 138 -13.50 -21.68 19.49
N ALA A 139 -12.71 -22.33 18.63
CA ALA A 139 -12.49 -23.78 18.58
C ALA A 139 -11.37 -24.30 19.53
N GLY A 140 -10.90 -23.46 20.47
CA GLY A 140 -9.94 -23.84 21.51
C GLY A 140 -10.44 -25.03 22.34
N PRO A 141 -9.54 -25.78 23.05
CA PRO A 141 -9.87 -27.06 23.64
C PRO A 141 -11.08 -26.92 24.57
N ALA A 142 -12.06 -27.79 24.31
CA ALA A 142 -13.18 -27.98 25.24
C ALA A 142 -12.62 -28.18 26.65
N PRO A 143 -13.18 -27.54 27.70
CA PRO A 143 -12.73 -27.76 29.05
C PRO A 143 -12.81 -29.25 29.31
N GLY A 144 -11.65 -29.86 29.52
CA GLY A 144 -11.52 -31.27 29.77
C GLY A 144 -12.40 -31.68 30.97
N GLY A 145 -13.19 -32.69 30.70
CA GLY A 145 -13.94 -33.37 31.75
C GLY A 145 -13.02 -34.05 32.76
#